data_ebae3b43e4399fa0b36aababc19782b8
#
_entry.id   ebae3b43e4399fa0b36aababc19782b8
#
_cell.length_a   1.000
_cell.length_b   1.000
_cell.length_c   1.000
_cell.angle_alpha   90.00
_cell.angle_beta   90.00
_cell.angle_gamma   90.00
#
_symmetry.space_group_name_H-M   'P 1'
#
loop_
_entity.id
_entity.type
_entity.pdbx_description
1 polymer ?
#
loop_
_entity_poly.entity_id
_entity_poly.type
_entity_poly.pdbx_seq_one_letter_code
_entity_poly.pdbx_strand_id
1 'polypeptide(L)'
;ALKKRLEHTGCKSAVIGISGGLDSCLALLVAVRAMKQLGRPARDVLAVTMPCFGTTKRTRSNAEILCDELHVSFTEIDIAATVHSHFRDIGQDESVLDVAYENGQARVRTLELMDTANRTGGLVVGTGDLSELALGWATYNGDHMSMYGVNAGVPKTLVRHLVRYEADIAATPALKEVLLDILDTPVSPELLPAKDGEIAQITEDLVGPYELHDFYLYYVLRCGFGPAKIYRLAKAAFAGRAEYTDAVLYKWLRNFYWRFFAQQFKRSCLPDGPKAVSYTHLRAHET
;
A
#
# COMPACT_ATOMS: atom_id res chain seq x y z
N ALA A 1 -5.49 -17.32 -1.01
CA ALA A 1 -6.16 -16.77 0.16
C ALA A 1 -7.39 -15.96 -0.24
N LEU A 2 -7.29 -14.90 -1.06
CA LEU A 2 -8.42 -14.06 -1.49
C LEU A 2 -9.55 -14.89 -2.15
N LYS A 3 -9.22 -15.83 -3.05
CA LYS A 3 -10.19 -16.76 -3.65
C LYS A 3 -11.10 -17.40 -2.58
N LYS A 4 -10.48 -18.02 -1.55
CA LYS A 4 -11.23 -18.64 -0.47
C LYS A 4 -12.09 -17.66 0.34
N ARG A 5 -11.60 -16.42 0.51
CA ARG A 5 -12.37 -15.37 1.18
C ARG A 5 -13.63 -15.01 0.39
N LEU A 6 -13.49 -14.81 -0.92
CA LEU A 6 -14.61 -14.49 -1.82
C LEU A 6 -15.65 -15.63 -1.88
N GLU A 7 -15.17 -16.89 -1.97
CA GLU A 7 -16.05 -18.08 -1.91
C GLU A 7 -16.82 -18.15 -0.60
N HIS A 8 -16.12 -17.97 0.53
CA HIS A 8 -16.72 -18.10 1.85
C HIS A 8 -17.76 -17.00 2.14
N THR A 9 -17.46 -15.76 1.74
CA THR A 9 -18.35 -14.62 2.00
C THR A 9 -19.49 -14.50 0.98
N GLY A 10 -19.38 -15.16 -0.16
CA GLY A 10 -20.33 -15.03 -1.27
C GLY A 10 -20.32 -13.65 -1.95
N CYS A 11 -19.26 -12.85 -1.74
CA CYS A 11 -19.14 -11.52 -2.34
C CYS A 11 -19.15 -11.57 -3.86
N LYS A 12 -19.93 -10.65 -4.47
CA LYS A 12 -20.12 -10.58 -5.92
C LYS A 12 -18.98 -9.86 -6.63
N SER A 13 -18.25 -8.99 -5.94
CA SER A 13 -17.15 -8.20 -6.51
C SER A 13 -16.00 -8.05 -5.52
N ALA A 14 -14.81 -7.73 -6.05
CA ALA A 14 -13.69 -7.26 -5.28
C ALA A 14 -13.50 -5.77 -5.58
N VAL A 15 -13.70 -4.90 -4.60
CA VAL A 15 -13.53 -3.45 -4.72
C VAL A 15 -12.14 -3.06 -4.27
N ILE A 16 -11.43 -2.28 -5.07
CA ILE A 16 -10.06 -1.91 -4.80
C ILE A 16 -9.79 -0.44 -5.13
N GLY A 17 -9.17 0.27 -4.22
CA GLY A 17 -8.65 1.62 -4.51
C GLY A 17 -7.39 1.51 -5.34
N ILE A 18 -7.39 2.10 -6.54
CA ILE A 18 -6.25 2.09 -7.45
C ILE A 18 -5.65 3.49 -7.55
N SER A 19 -4.45 3.66 -7.01
CA SER A 19 -3.70 4.93 -7.07
C SER A 19 -2.79 5.03 -8.31
N GLY A 20 -2.53 3.91 -8.98
CA GLY A 20 -1.47 3.82 -9.99
C GLY A 20 -0.09 3.59 -9.38
N GLY A 21 -0.01 3.39 -8.06
CA GLY A 21 1.21 3.04 -7.34
C GLY A 21 1.40 1.52 -7.18
N LEU A 22 2.57 1.16 -6.66
CA LEU A 22 3.09 -0.21 -6.60
C LEU A 22 2.18 -1.18 -5.83
N ASP A 23 1.68 -0.78 -4.66
CA ASP A 23 0.92 -1.66 -3.76
C ASP A 23 -0.47 -1.96 -4.28
N SER A 24 -1.14 -0.93 -4.82
CA SER A 24 -2.45 -1.08 -5.45
C SER A 24 -2.35 -1.90 -6.75
N CYS A 25 -1.24 -1.77 -7.49
CA CYS A 25 -0.95 -2.59 -8.66
C CYS A 25 -0.86 -4.09 -8.29
N LEU A 26 -0.04 -4.47 -7.30
CA LEU A 26 0.06 -5.86 -6.86
C LEU A 26 -1.28 -6.41 -6.36
N ALA A 27 -2.00 -5.62 -5.58
CA ALA A 27 -3.31 -6.03 -5.06
C ALA A 27 -4.34 -6.26 -6.20
N LEU A 28 -4.31 -5.42 -7.25
CA LEU A 28 -5.14 -5.59 -8.44
C LEU A 28 -4.81 -6.88 -9.20
N LEU A 29 -3.52 -7.15 -9.43
CA LEU A 29 -3.05 -8.40 -10.06
C LEU A 29 -3.50 -9.64 -9.28
N VAL A 30 -3.41 -9.60 -7.95
CA VAL A 30 -3.90 -10.67 -7.07
C VAL A 30 -5.42 -10.84 -7.18
N ALA A 31 -6.19 -9.75 -7.24
CA ALA A 31 -7.64 -9.78 -7.36
C ALA A 31 -8.08 -10.40 -8.70
N VAL A 32 -7.46 -9.99 -9.81
CA VAL A 32 -7.72 -10.55 -11.15
C VAL A 32 -7.40 -12.05 -11.19
N ARG A 33 -6.26 -12.47 -10.63
CA ARG A 33 -5.93 -13.91 -10.54
C ARG A 33 -6.92 -14.69 -9.66
N ALA A 34 -7.41 -14.10 -8.58
CA ALA A 34 -8.41 -14.74 -7.73
C ALA A 34 -9.73 -14.94 -8.50
N MET A 35 -10.20 -13.93 -9.25
CA MET A 35 -11.39 -14.05 -10.10
C MET A 35 -11.21 -15.14 -11.17
N LYS A 36 -10.06 -15.15 -11.86
CA LYS A 36 -9.74 -16.19 -12.85
C LYS A 36 -9.81 -17.60 -12.23
N GLN A 37 -9.26 -17.78 -11.04
CA GLN A 37 -9.31 -19.08 -10.33
C GLN A 37 -10.71 -19.48 -9.86
N LEU A 38 -11.63 -18.51 -9.73
CA LEU A 38 -13.05 -18.73 -9.43
C LEU A 38 -13.89 -19.01 -10.69
N GLY A 39 -13.30 -18.93 -11.88
CA GLY A 39 -14.05 -18.99 -13.15
C GLY A 39 -14.91 -17.75 -13.39
N ARG A 40 -14.57 -16.62 -12.75
CA ARG A 40 -15.30 -15.34 -12.81
C ARG A 40 -14.57 -14.36 -13.73
N PRO A 41 -15.32 -13.45 -14.40
CA PRO A 41 -14.71 -12.47 -15.28
C PRO A 41 -13.91 -11.42 -14.49
N ALA A 42 -12.86 -10.87 -15.11
CA ALA A 42 -12.04 -9.82 -14.51
C ALA A 42 -12.85 -8.55 -14.18
N ARG A 43 -13.91 -8.26 -14.94
CA ARG A 43 -14.83 -7.13 -14.67
C ARG A 43 -15.55 -7.19 -13.32
N ASP A 44 -15.52 -8.33 -12.62
CA ASP A 44 -16.01 -8.44 -11.23
C ASP A 44 -15.02 -7.83 -10.22
N VAL A 45 -13.84 -7.41 -10.67
CA VAL A 45 -12.95 -6.51 -9.92
C VAL A 45 -13.34 -5.08 -10.27
N LEU A 46 -13.72 -4.31 -9.26
CA LEU A 46 -14.08 -2.90 -9.38
C LEU A 46 -12.91 -2.05 -8.89
N ALA A 47 -12.11 -1.55 -9.82
CA ALA A 47 -11.01 -0.64 -9.55
C ALA A 47 -11.54 0.80 -9.48
N VAL A 48 -11.33 1.46 -8.36
CA VAL A 48 -11.79 2.83 -8.12
C VAL A 48 -10.60 3.74 -7.92
N THR A 49 -10.41 4.70 -8.82
CA THR A 49 -9.46 5.79 -8.60
C THR A 49 -10.17 7.00 -8.00
N MET A 50 -9.52 7.64 -7.05
CA MET A 50 -10.11 8.75 -6.29
C MET A 50 -9.13 9.92 -6.26
N PRO A 51 -9.02 10.67 -7.39
CA PRO A 51 -8.14 11.82 -7.43
C PRO A 51 -8.54 12.87 -6.39
N CYS A 52 -7.53 13.51 -5.82
CA CYS A 52 -7.63 14.63 -4.92
C CYS A 52 -6.41 15.53 -5.12
N PHE A 53 -6.08 16.38 -4.14
CA PHE A 53 -5.09 17.45 -4.27
C PHE A 53 -3.67 17.01 -4.65
N GLY A 54 -3.27 15.78 -4.27
CA GLY A 54 -1.91 15.25 -4.50
C GLY A 54 -1.78 14.31 -5.71
N THR A 55 -2.88 13.98 -6.39
CA THR A 55 -2.86 13.02 -7.49
C THR A 55 -2.16 13.59 -8.72
N THR A 56 -1.15 12.89 -9.25
CA THR A 56 -0.43 13.31 -10.44
C THR A 56 -1.07 12.75 -11.72
N LYS A 57 -0.79 13.39 -12.87
CA LYS A 57 -1.26 12.88 -14.18
C LYS A 57 -0.68 11.51 -14.50
N ARG A 58 0.58 11.25 -14.10
CA ARG A 58 1.27 9.99 -14.37
C ARG A 58 0.60 8.83 -13.65
N THR A 59 0.38 8.96 -12.35
CA THR A 59 -0.23 7.88 -11.55
C THR A 59 -1.67 7.61 -11.97
N ARG A 60 -2.43 8.65 -12.30
CA ARG A 60 -3.78 8.50 -12.86
C ARG A 60 -3.77 7.74 -14.20
N SER A 61 -2.87 8.10 -15.11
CA SER A 61 -2.72 7.42 -16.40
C SER A 61 -2.32 5.95 -16.21
N ASN A 62 -1.38 5.67 -15.29
CA ASN A 62 -0.98 4.29 -14.98
C ASN A 62 -2.15 3.44 -14.44
N ALA A 63 -2.99 4.01 -13.59
CA ALA A 63 -4.16 3.32 -13.08
C ALA A 63 -5.14 2.95 -14.20
N GLU A 64 -5.42 3.88 -15.12
CA GLU A 64 -6.31 3.68 -16.25
C GLU A 64 -5.79 2.61 -17.21
N ILE A 65 -4.55 2.74 -17.69
CA ILE A 65 -3.92 1.77 -18.60
C ILE A 65 -3.86 0.37 -17.98
N LEU A 66 -3.48 0.28 -16.71
CA LEU A 66 -3.40 -1.00 -16.01
C LEU A 66 -4.77 -1.67 -15.91
N CYS A 67 -5.83 -0.92 -15.63
CA CYS A 67 -7.19 -1.44 -15.55
C CYS A 67 -7.71 -1.92 -16.90
N ASP A 68 -7.44 -1.17 -17.98
CA ASP A 68 -7.82 -1.53 -19.34
C ASP A 68 -7.12 -2.83 -19.78
N GLU A 69 -5.80 -2.94 -19.58
CA GLU A 69 -5.02 -4.12 -19.93
C GLU A 69 -5.44 -5.39 -19.15
N LEU A 70 -5.91 -5.21 -17.93
CA LEU A 70 -6.41 -6.30 -17.08
C LEU A 70 -7.92 -6.56 -17.26
N HIS A 71 -8.61 -5.77 -18.09
CA HIS A 71 -10.03 -5.88 -18.38
C HIS A 71 -10.93 -5.85 -17.13
N VAL A 72 -10.56 -5.06 -16.15
CA VAL A 72 -11.34 -4.83 -14.93
C VAL A 72 -12.33 -3.69 -15.11
N SER A 73 -13.35 -3.63 -14.26
CA SER A 73 -14.23 -2.45 -14.21
C SER A 73 -13.51 -1.29 -13.56
N PHE A 74 -13.38 -0.17 -14.26
CA PHE A 74 -12.71 1.03 -13.78
C PHE A 74 -13.70 2.17 -13.58
N THR A 75 -13.58 2.88 -12.46
CA THR A 75 -14.40 4.05 -12.14
C THR A 75 -13.52 5.11 -11.49
N GLU A 76 -13.70 6.35 -11.90
CA GLU A 76 -13.12 7.52 -11.25
C GLU A 76 -14.17 8.22 -10.39
N ILE A 77 -13.82 8.52 -9.14
CA ILE A 77 -14.62 9.33 -8.21
C ILE A 77 -13.76 10.51 -7.76
N ASP A 78 -14.04 11.71 -8.27
CA ASP A 78 -13.41 12.93 -7.77
C ASP A 78 -13.92 13.22 -6.35
N ILE A 79 -13.05 13.08 -5.36
CA ILE A 79 -13.40 13.26 -3.96
C ILE A 79 -13.15 14.69 -3.44
N ALA A 80 -12.64 15.60 -4.27
CA ALA A 80 -12.25 16.93 -3.82
C ALA A 80 -13.42 17.70 -3.16
N ALA A 81 -14.61 17.65 -3.76
CA ALA A 81 -15.79 18.33 -3.21
C ALA A 81 -16.18 17.77 -1.82
N THR A 82 -16.11 16.46 -1.63
CA THR A 82 -16.39 15.80 -0.35
C THR A 82 -15.34 16.17 0.70
N VAL A 83 -14.07 16.19 0.33
CA VAL A 83 -12.96 16.60 1.21
C VAL A 83 -13.10 18.07 1.64
N HIS A 84 -13.39 18.98 0.71
CA HIS A 84 -13.66 20.40 1.02
C HIS A 84 -14.83 20.56 2.01
N SER A 85 -15.92 19.79 1.81
CA SER A 85 -17.06 19.82 2.74
C SER A 85 -16.64 19.34 4.13
N HIS A 86 -15.91 18.22 4.19
CA HIS A 86 -15.41 17.67 5.44
C HIS A 86 -14.48 18.64 6.17
N PHE A 87 -13.54 19.28 5.46
CA PHE A 87 -12.64 20.28 6.07
C PHE A 87 -13.40 21.47 6.65
N ARG A 88 -14.40 21.96 5.93
CA ARG A 88 -15.29 23.04 6.44
C ARG A 88 -16.01 22.62 7.72
N ASP A 89 -16.54 21.38 7.77
CA ASP A 89 -17.31 20.90 8.91
C ASP A 89 -16.44 20.75 10.18
N ILE A 90 -15.16 20.38 10.04
CA ILE A 90 -14.23 20.26 11.17
C ILE A 90 -13.42 21.54 11.43
N GLY A 91 -13.60 22.60 10.64
CA GLY A 91 -12.84 23.86 10.77
C GLY A 91 -11.36 23.73 10.37
N GLN A 92 -11.01 22.80 9.48
CA GLN A 92 -9.65 22.68 8.94
C GLN A 92 -9.37 23.81 7.96
N ASP A 93 -8.26 24.53 8.18
CA ASP A 93 -7.73 25.49 7.22
C ASP A 93 -6.96 24.71 6.12
N GLU A 94 -7.45 24.81 4.90
CA GLU A 94 -6.87 24.08 3.75
C GLU A 94 -5.48 24.59 3.35
N SER A 95 -5.05 25.75 3.83
CA SER A 95 -3.67 26.24 3.66
C SER A 95 -2.68 25.56 4.60
N VAL A 96 -3.16 24.87 5.64
CA VAL A 96 -2.35 24.15 6.63
C VAL A 96 -2.26 22.68 6.22
N LEU A 97 -1.13 22.30 5.62
CA LEU A 97 -0.85 20.95 5.13
C LEU A 97 -0.36 20.03 6.25
N ASP A 98 -1.18 19.82 7.25
CA ASP A 98 -0.89 19.01 8.43
C ASP A 98 -1.46 17.58 8.35
N VAL A 99 -1.33 16.84 9.44
CA VAL A 99 -1.83 15.47 9.54
C VAL A 99 -3.36 15.38 9.40
N ALA A 100 -4.13 16.43 9.72
CA ALA A 100 -5.58 16.43 9.52
C ALA A 100 -5.92 16.58 8.04
N TYR A 101 -5.17 17.42 7.31
CA TYR A 101 -5.28 17.57 5.87
C TYR A 101 -5.02 16.25 5.12
N GLU A 102 -3.93 15.54 5.46
CA GLU A 102 -3.61 14.26 4.84
C GLU A 102 -4.63 13.16 5.20
N ASN A 103 -4.90 13.01 6.50
CA ASN A 103 -5.77 11.95 7.00
C ASN A 103 -7.24 12.12 6.58
N GLY A 104 -7.72 13.35 6.42
CA GLY A 104 -9.06 13.64 5.92
C GLY A 104 -9.28 13.02 4.53
N GLN A 105 -8.35 13.25 3.60
CA GLN A 105 -8.40 12.67 2.26
C GLN A 105 -8.37 11.14 2.28
N ALA A 106 -7.47 10.54 3.07
CA ALA A 106 -7.36 9.09 3.18
C ALA A 106 -8.65 8.44 3.71
N ARG A 107 -9.32 9.08 4.69
CA ARG A 107 -10.60 8.58 5.24
C ARG A 107 -11.76 8.72 4.27
N VAL A 108 -11.84 9.79 3.51
CA VAL A 108 -12.84 9.94 2.45
C VAL A 108 -12.68 8.85 1.40
N ARG A 109 -11.45 8.55 0.96
CA ARG A 109 -11.20 7.41 0.04
C ARG A 109 -11.71 6.09 0.62
N THR A 110 -11.47 5.84 1.90
CA THR A 110 -11.96 4.63 2.57
C THR A 110 -13.48 4.57 2.64
N LEU A 111 -14.14 5.68 2.95
CA LEU A 111 -15.60 5.80 2.95
C LEU A 111 -16.18 5.40 1.60
N GLU A 112 -15.70 5.99 0.51
CA GLU A 112 -16.15 5.70 -0.85
C GLU A 112 -15.98 4.22 -1.24
N LEU A 113 -14.87 3.60 -0.87
CA LEU A 113 -14.61 2.18 -1.14
C LEU A 113 -15.54 1.26 -0.35
N MET A 114 -15.75 1.53 0.94
CA MET A 114 -16.61 0.71 1.81
C MET A 114 -18.06 0.76 1.35
N ASP A 115 -18.58 1.94 1.03
CA ASP A 115 -19.97 2.11 0.57
C ASP A 115 -20.17 1.58 -0.85
N THR A 116 -19.16 1.71 -1.73
CA THR A 116 -19.17 1.04 -3.04
C THR A 116 -19.23 -0.47 -2.89
N ALA A 117 -18.49 -1.06 -1.96
CA ALA A 117 -18.54 -2.49 -1.68
C ALA A 117 -19.93 -2.90 -1.17
N ASN A 118 -20.51 -2.15 -0.25
CA ASN A 118 -21.88 -2.41 0.25
C ASN A 118 -22.91 -2.37 -0.87
N ARG A 119 -22.88 -1.34 -1.71
CA ARG A 119 -23.80 -1.16 -2.83
C ARG A 119 -23.69 -2.27 -3.87
N THR A 120 -22.49 -2.80 -4.11
CA THR A 120 -22.24 -3.82 -5.14
C THR A 120 -22.23 -5.25 -4.60
N GLY A 121 -22.47 -5.43 -3.30
CA GLY A 121 -22.32 -6.73 -2.64
C GLY A 121 -20.89 -7.27 -2.70
N GLY A 122 -19.93 -6.38 -2.65
CA GLY A 122 -18.50 -6.66 -2.81
C GLY A 122 -17.72 -6.74 -1.49
N LEU A 123 -16.42 -6.93 -1.64
CA LEU A 123 -15.45 -6.98 -0.57
C LEU A 123 -14.32 -6.00 -0.89
N VAL A 124 -14.00 -5.08 0.02
CA VAL A 124 -12.86 -4.16 -0.14
C VAL A 124 -11.55 -4.91 0.06
N VAL A 125 -10.72 -4.89 -0.99
CA VAL A 125 -9.38 -5.48 -0.99
C VAL A 125 -8.37 -4.40 -0.59
N GLY A 126 -7.66 -4.64 0.52
CA GLY A 126 -6.63 -3.74 1.02
C GLY A 126 -5.30 -3.91 0.28
N THR A 127 -4.62 -2.80 0.12
CA THR A 127 -3.38 -2.68 -0.64
C THR A 127 -2.12 -2.57 0.23
N GLY A 128 -2.26 -2.18 1.51
CA GLY A 128 -1.13 -1.98 2.42
C GLY A 128 -0.24 -3.21 2.56
N ASP A 129 1.05 -3.01 2.49
CA ASP A 129 2.06 -4.07 2.59
C ASP A 129 2.59 -4.26 4.02
N LEU A 130 3.37 -5.33 4.22
CA LEU A 130 3.91 -5.69 5.54
C LEU A 130 4.83 -4.61 6.11
N SER A 131 5.62 -3.92 5.27
CA SER A 131 6.60 -2.91 5.72
C SER A 131 5.89 -1.65 6.21
N GLU A 132 4.87 -1.19 5.48
CA GLU A 132 4.04 -0.06 5.91
C GLU A 132 3.31 -0.36 7.22
N LEU A 133 2.72 -1.55 7.35
CA LEU A 133 2.07 -1.99 8.57
C LEU A 133 3.03 -2.06 9.76
N ALA A 134 4.25 -2.55 9.55
CA ALA A 134 5.27 -2.62 10.59
C ALA A 134 5.74 -1.25 11.06
N LEU A 135 5.97 -0.33 10.11
CA LEU A 135 6.43 1.04 10.38
C LEU A 135 5.31 1.98 10.84
N GLY A 136 4.04 1.54 10.76
CA GLY A 136 2.89 2.39 11.00
C GLY A 136 2.79 3.55 10.01
N TRP A 137 3.26 3.34 8.79
CA TRP A 137 3.20 4.33 7.70
C TRP A 137 1.85 4.23 6.99
N ALA A 138 0.81 4.62 7.67
CA ALA A 138 -0.57 4.63 7.21
C ALA A 138 -1.40 5.58 8.06
N THR A 139 -2.51 6.05 7.53
CA THR A 139 -3.52 6.80 8.29
C THR A 139 -4.31 5.85 9.18
N TYR A 140 -4.32 6.09 10.50
CA TYR A 140 -5.16 5.32 11.41
C TYR A 140 -6.64 5.42 11.03
N ASN A 141 -7.29 4.27 10.82
CA ASN A 141 -8.65 4.17 10.31
C ASN A 141 -8.88 4.97 9.02
N GLY A 142 -7.95 4.83 8.08
CA GLY A 142 -7.99 5.45 6.76
C GLY A 142 -7.52 4.46 5.68
N ASP A 143 -6.47 4.80 4.97
CA ASP A 143 -5.96 4.08 3.80
C ASP A 143 -5.60 2.59 4.01
N HIS A 144 -5.28 2.18 5.23
CA HIS A 144 -5.05 0.76 5.56
C HIS A 144 -6.34 -0.01 5.90
N MET A 145 -7.47 0.67 6.05
CA MET A 145 -8.75 -0.01 6.28
C MET A 145 -9.24 -0.74 5.04
N SER A 146 -9.59 -1.99 5.22
CA SER A 146 -10.21 -2.83 4.20
C SER A 146 -10.91 -4.03 4.84
N MET A 147 -11.58 -4.82 4.02
CA MET A 147 -12.20 -6.06 4.49
C MET A 147 -11.24 -7.25 4.39
N TYR A 148 -10.22 -7.16 3.52
CA TYR A 148 -9.18 -8.19 3.39
C TYR A 148 -7.90 -7.63 2.77
N GLY A 149 -6.80 -7.58 3.53
CA GLY A 149 -5.50 -7.06 3.10
C GLY A 149 -4.66 -8.12 2.40
N VAL A 150 -4.61 -8.12 1.06
CA VAL A 150 -3.90 -9.17 0.31
C VAL A 150 -2.38 -9.07 0.40
N ASN A 151 -1.85 -7.87 0.54
CA ASN A 151 -0.40 -7.62 0.61
C ASN A 151 0.14 -7.61 2.07
N ALA A 152 -0.72 -7.79 3.08
CA ALA A 152 -0.35 -7.64 4.49
C ALA A 152 0.83 -8.53 4.96
N GLY A 153 1.12 -9.62 4.26
CA GLY A 153 2.25 -10.50 4.53
C GLY A 153 3.45 -10.33 3.59
N VAL A 154 3.43 -9.34 2.70
CA VAL A 154 4.44 -9.13 1.65
C VAL A 154 5.21 -7.83 1.94
N PRO A 155 6.53 -7.87 2.21
CA PRO A 155 7.31 -6.65 2.41
C PRO A 155 7.50 -5.87 1.10
N LYS A 156 7.72 -4.56 1.18
CA LYS A 156 7.81 -3.63 0.05
C LYS A 156 8.80 -4.08 -1.04
N THR A 157 9.97 -4.56 -0.63
CA THR A 157 10.98 -5.05 -1.58
C THR A 157 10.49 -6.27 -2.37
N LEU A 158 9.72 -7.15 -1.73
CA LEU A 158 9.09 -8.29 -2.41
C LEU A 158 7.92 -7.86 -3.30
N VAL A 159 7.14 -6.84 -2.91
CA VAL A 159 6.11 -6.24 -3.77
C VAL A 159 6.74 -5.79 -5.09
N ARG A 160 7.85 -5.04 -5.04
CA ARG A 160 8.60 -4.62 -6.23
C ARG A 160 9.05 -5.81 -7.09
N HIS A 161 9.59 -6.84 -6.45
CA HIS A 161 10.03 -8.06 -7.15
C HIS A 161 8.87 -8.79 -7.85
N LEU A 162 7.72 -8.90 -7.18
CA LEU A 162 6.54 -9.55 -7.74
C LEU A 162 5.96 -8.77 -8.92
N VAL A 163 5.87 -7.44 -8.84
CA VAL A 163 5.43 -6.62 -9.97
C VAL A 163 6.41 -6.69 -11.14
N ARG A 164 7.73 -6.75 -10.87
CA ARG A 164 8.75 -6.99 -11.91
C ARG A 164 8.52 -8.34 -12.59
N TYR A 165 8.29 -9.38 -11.82
CA TYR A 165 7.98 -10.70 -12.38
C TYR A 165 6.73 -10.68 -13.26
N GLU A 166 5.67 -9.98 -12.84
CA GLU A 166 4.45 -9.82 -13.66
C GLU A 166 4.74 -9.06 -14.96
N ALA A 167 5.61 -8.06 -14.95
CA ALA A 167 6.05 -7.34 -16.15
C ALA A 167 6.83 -8.27 -17.12
N ASP A 168 7.65 -9.19 -16.58
CA ASP A 168 8.45 -10.11 -17.38
C ASP A 168 7.58 -11.18 -18.09
N ILE A 169 6.43 -11.53 -17.49
CA ILE A 169 5.47 -12.52 -18.07
C ILE A 169 4.21 -11.86 -18.64
N ALA A 170 4.20 -10.53 -18.80
CA ALA A 170 3.05 -9.79 -19.30
C ALA A 170 2.60 -10.29 -20.68
N ALA A 171 1.28 -10.41 -20.85
CA ALA A 171 0.68 -10.91 -22.08
C ALA A 171 0.76 -9.91 -23.26
N THR A 172 0.83 -8.62 -22.95
CA THR A 172 0.87 -7.51 -23.92
C THR A 172 2.05 -6.60 -23.65
N PRO A 173 2.59 -5.92 -24.69
CA PRO A 173 3.61 -4.89 -24.50
C PRO A 173 3.12 -3.74 -23.61
N ALA A 174 1.87 -3.29 -23.78
CA ALA A 174 1.29 -2.20 -23.00
C ALA A 174 1.21 -2.53 -21.51
N LEU A 175 0.77 -3.76 -21.16
CA LEU A 175 0.80 -4.21 -19.75
C LEU A 175 2.23 -4.22 -19.20
N LYS A 176 3.21 -4.67 -19.97
CA LYS A 176 4.62 -4.66 -19.55
C LYS A 176 5.11 -3.24 -19.29
N GLU A 177 4.85 -2.31 -20.22
CA GLU A 177 5.30 -0.92 -20.13
C GLU A 177 4.70 -0.22 -18.91
N VAL A 178 3.39 -0.35 -18.66
CA VAL A 178 2.76 0.27 -17.49
C VAL A 178 3.27 -0.31 -16.18
N LEU A 179 3.52 -1.62 -16.10
CA LEU A 179 4.10 -2.25 -14.91
C LEU A 179 5.53 -1.77 -14.64
N LEU A 180 6.33 -1.55 -15.68
CA LEU A 180 7.67 -0.98 -15.56
C LEU A 180 7.62 0.48 -15.14
N ASP A 181 6.69 1.29 -15.69
CA ASP A 181 6.52 2.69 -15.30
C ASP A 181 6.08 2.82 -13.82
N ILE A 182 5.19 1.94 -13.35
CA ILE A 182 4.80 1.86 -11.94
C ILE A 182 6.01 1.54 -11.04
N LEU A 183 6.89 0.63 -11.47
CA LEU A 183 8.11 0.29 -10.73
C LEU A 183 9.10 1.44 -10.64
N ASP A 184 9.15 2.30 -11.66
CA ASP A 184 10.04 3.47 -11.74
C ASP A 184 9.42 4.72 -11.07
N THR A 185 8.14 4.64 -10.67
CA THR A 185 7.49 5.73 -9.93
C THR A 185 7.91 5.70 -8.47
N PRO A 186 8.37 6.84 -7.89
CA PRO A 186 8.70 6.92 -6.47
C PRO A 186 7.49 6.59 -5.58
N VAL A 187 7.72 5.88 -4.48
CA VAL A 187 6.68 5.59 -3.50
C VAL A 187 6.27 6.86 -2.77
N SER A 188 4.99 7.22 -2.86
CA SER A 188 4.42 8.42 -2.24
C SER A 188 2.97 8.17 -1.81
N PRO A 189 2.51 8.77 -0.68
CA PRO A 189 1.11 8.73 -0.30
C PRO A 189 0.21 9.63 -1.16
N GLU A 190 0.77 10.53 -1.97
CA GLU A 190 0.05 11.50 -2.84
C GLU A 190 -1.09 12.26 -2.13
N LEU A 191 -0.85 12.68 -0.90
CA LEU A 191 -1.82 13.42 -0.08
C LEU A 191 -1.55 14.93 -0.08
N LEU A 192 -0.29 15.35 -0.30
CA LEU A 192 0.10 16.75 -0.42
C LEU A 192 -0.03 17.21 -1.87
N PRO A 193 -0.40 18.50 -2.10
CA PRO A 193 -0.48 19.04 -3.44
C PRO A 193 0.82 18.82 -4.23
N ALA A 194 0.70 18.37 -5.48
CA ALA A 194 1.85 18.19 -6.35
C ALA A 194 2.60 19.51 -6.56
N LYS A 195 3.92 19.47 -6.45
CA LYS A 195 4.76 20.63 -6.71
C LYS A 195 5.26 20.56 -8.17
N ASP A 196 4.91 21.56 -8.97
CA ASP A 196 5.25 21.61 -10.41
C ASP A 196 4.82 20.36 -11.22
N GLY A 197 3.78 19.67 -10.77
CA GLY A 197 3.26 18.43 -11.38
C GLY A 197 4.03 17.17 -10.99
N GLU A 198 5.00 17.28 -10.08
CA GLU A 198 5.78 16.16 -9.55
C GLU A 198 5.34 15.79 -8.11
N ILE A 199 5.71 14.59 -7.70
CA ILE A 199 5.43 14.06 -6.36
C ILE A 199 6.13 14.95 -5.31
N ALA A 200 5.35 15.58 -4.42
CA ALA A 200 5.86 16.49 -3.40
C ALA A 200 6.52 15.77 -2.22
N GLN A 201 6.22 14.49 -2.00
CA GLN A 201 6.67 13.74 -0.83
C GLN A 201 7.14 12.33 -1.20
N ILE A 202 8.44 12.06 -1.06
CA ILE A 202 9.00 10.72 -1.25
C ILE A 202 9.03 10.02 0.11
N THR A 203 8.37 8.86 0.20
CA THR A 203 8.24 8.12 1.46
C THR A 203 9.59 7.75 2.07
N GLU A 204 10.54 7.26 1.26
CA GLU A 204 11.85 6.81 1.76
C GLU A 204 12.73 7.94 2.33
N ASP A 205 12.50 9.19 1.94
CA ASP A 205 13.20 10.33 2.54
C ASP A 205 12.78 10.55 4.00
N LEU A 206 11.54 10.22 4.33
CA LEU A 206 10.97 10.42 5.66
C LEU A 206 11.13 9.20 6.58
N VAL A 207 10.85 8.01 6.05
CA VAL A 207 10.88 6.80 6.87
C VAL A 207 12.18 6.03 6.77
N GLY A 208 12.94 6.22 5.69
CA GLY A 208 14.17 5.50 5.36
C GLY A 208 14.00 4.42 4.30
N PRO A 209 15.10 3.87 3.78
CA PRO A 209 15.09 2.88 2.72
C PRO A 209 14.35 1.60 3.11
N TYR A 210 13.35 1.20 2.30
CA TYR A 210 12.62 -0.03 2.54
C TYR A 210 13.52 -1.27 2.51
N GLU A 211 14.59 -1.26 1.75
CA GLU A 211 15.56 -2.36 1.73
C GLU A 211 16.13 -2.64 3.12
N LEU A 212 16.48 -1.59 3.88
CA LEU A 212 16.95 -1.73 5.25
C LEU A 212 15.83 -2.17 6.20
N HIS A 213 14.66 -1.56 6.06
CA HIS A 213 13.52 -1.89 6.92
C HIS A 213 13.07 -3.33 6.74
N ASP A 214 13.00 -3.83 5.51
CA ASP A 214 12.61 -5.20 5.21
C ASP A 214 13.65 -6.21 5.72
N PHE A 215 14.94 -5.86 5.63
CA PHE A 215 16.01 -6.64 6.23
C PHE A 215 15.83 -6.74 7.76
N TYR A 216 15.60 -5.62 8.45
CA TYR A 216 15.40 -5.60 9.90
C TYR A 216 14.13 -6.36 10.28
N LEU A 217 13.04 -6.13 9.56
CA LEU A 217 11.75 -6.77 9.76
C LEU A 217 11.83 -8.29 9.64
N TYR A 218 12.54 -8.79 8.65
CA TYR A 218 12.79 -10.23 8.49
C TYR A 218 13.43 -10.84 9.73
N TYR A 219 14.51 -10.25 10.21
CA TYR A 219 15.23 -10.79 11.36
C TYR A 219 14.47 -10.64 12.69
N VAL A 220 13.68 -9.58 12.83
CA VAL A 220 12.80 -9.40 14.00
C VAL A 220 11.69 -10.45 13.99
N LEU A 221 10.90 -10.53 12.91
CA LEU A 221 9.69 -11.35 12.90
C LEU A 221 9.94 -12.83 12.66
N ARG A 222 10.94 -13.17 11.83
CA ARG A 222 11.20 -14.57 11.46
C ARG A 222 12.23 -15.25 12.35
N CYS A 223 13.16 -14.49 12.88
CA CYS A 223 14.29 -15.02 13.65
C CYS A 223 14.26 -14.62 15.13
N GLY A 224 13.45 -13.64 15.53
CA GLY A 224 13.40 -13.13 16.90
C GLY A 224 14.72 -12.50 17.35
N PHE A 225 15.53 -11.95 16.44
CA PHE A 225 16.82 -11.40 16.79
C PHE A 225 16.71 -10.01 17.42
N GLY A 226 17.49 -9.78 18.45
CA GLY A 226 17.59 -8.46 19.07
C GLY A 226 18.42 -7.46 18.24
N PRO A 227 18.27 -6.15 18.52
CA PRO A 227 18.81 -5.07 17.69
C PRO A 227 20.33 -5.13 17.51
N ALA A 228 21.10 -5.49 18.54
CA ALA A 228 22.56 -5.60 18.43
C ALA A 228 23.01 -6.70 17.44
N LYS A 229 22.28 -7.82 17.39
CA LYS A 229 22.56 -8.90 16.44
C LYS A 229 22.17 -8.47 15.01
N ILE A 230 21.01 -7.84 14.84
CA ILE A 230 20.54 -7.34 13.54
C ILE A 230 21.50 -6.29 12.99
N TYR A 231 22.00 -5.38 13.82
CA TYR A 231 22.99 -4.39 13.40
C TYR A 231 24.28 -5.04 12.85
N ARG A 232 24.80 -6.05 13.55
CA ARG A 232 26.00 -6.78 13.09
C ARG A 232 25.77 -7.51 11.77
N LEU A 233 24.58 -8.12 11.60
CA LEU A 233 24.19 -8.76 10.35
C LEU A 233 24.05 -7.76 9.21
N ALA A 234 23.47 -6.58 9.48
CA ALA A 234 23.33 -5.51 8.48
C ALA A 234 24.71 -5.01 8.02
N LYS A 235 25.65 -4.79 8.93
CA LYS A 235 27.04 -4.41 8.58
C LYS A 235 27.70 -5.43 7.64
N ALA A 236 27.48 -6.71 7.87
CA ALA A 236 28.01 -7.75 7.00
C ALA A 236 27.28 -7.84 5.66
N ALA A 237 25.94 -7.75 5.66
CA ALA A 237 25.12 -7.87 4.46
C ALA A 237 25.28 -6.69 3.49
N PHE A 238 25.46 -5.48 4.01
CA PHE A 238 25.60 -4.25 3.23
C PHE A 238 27.07 -3.78 3.13
N ALA A 239 28.04 -4.63 3.49
CA ALA A 239 29.44 -4.31 3.35
C ALA A 239 29.81 -3.98 1.89
N GLY A 240 30.56 -2.89 1.69
CA GLY A 240 30.98 -2.43 0.35
C GLY A 240 29.96 -1.55 -0.37
N ARG A 241 28.77 -1.34 0.17
CA ARG A 241 27.79 -0.39 -0.36
C ARG A 241 28.02 0.99 0.27
N ALA A 242 28.48 1.95 -0.54
CA ALA A 242 28.90 3.28 -0.07
C ALA A 242 27.76 4.07 0.59
N GLU A 243 26.51 3.86 0.15
CA GLU A 243 25.32 4.51 0.69
C GLU A 243 24.92 3.99 2.09
N TYR A 244 25.39 2.79 2.49
CA TYR A 244 25.03 2.15 3.76
C TYR A 244 26.20 2.09 4.74
N THR A 245 26.70 3.25 5.14
CA THR A 245 27.71 3.34 6.19
C THR A 245 27.19 2.81 7.54
N ASP A 246 28.09 2.47 8.47
CA ASP A 246 27.72 2.06 9.82
C ASP A 246 26.75 3.05 10.50
N ALA A 247 26.98 4.34 10.32
CA ALA A 247 26.12 5.39 10.89
C ALA A 247 24.72 5.38 10.28
N VAL A 248 24.60 5.17 8.97
CA VAL A 248 23.32 5.07 8.25
C VAL A 248 22.55 3.84 8.68
N LEU A 249 23.22 2.67 8.75
CA LEU A 249 22.62 1.44 9.24
C LEU A 249 22.09 1.59 10.66
N TYR A 250 22.87 2.19 11.55
CA TYR A 250 22.47 2.44 12.94
C TYR A 250 21.28 3.41 13.04
N LYS A 251 21.33 4.52 12.29
CA LYS A 251 20.23 5.52 12.22
C LYS A 251 18.91 4.86 11.86
N TRP A 252 18.88 4.08 10.78
CA TRP A 252 17.65 3.48 10.30
C TRP A 252 17.19 2.28 11.12
N LEU A 253 18.10 1.52 11.72
CA LEU A 253 17.73 0.48 12.69
C LEU A 253 17.05 1.09 13.93
N ARG A 254 17.58 2.19 14.46
CA ARG A 254 16.96 2.91 15.57
C ARG A 254 15.58 3.45 15.19
N ASN A 255 15.45 4.03 13.99
CA ASN A 255 14.17 4.52 13.47
C ASN A 255 13.17 3.37 13.31
N PHE A 256 13.58 2.25 12.73
CA PHE A 256 12.75 1.05 12.60
C PHE A 256 12.16 0.62 13.94
N TYR A 257 12.97 0.43 14.97
CA TYR A 257 12.48 0.02 16.27
C TYR A 257 11.60 1.08 16.92
N TRP A 258 11.96 2.34 16.81
CA TRP A 258 11.12 3.42 17.31
C TRP A 258 9.74 3.41 16.65
N ARG A 259 9.68 3.33 15.32
CA ARG A 259 8.39 3.27 14.60
C ARG A 259 7.62 2.01 14.93
N PHE A 260 8.28 0.88 14.93
CA PHE A 260 7.66 -0.42 15.19
C PHE A 260 6.89 -0.44 16.52
N PHE A 261 7.43 0.15 17.57
CA PHE A 261 6.79 0.20 18.88
C PHE A 261 5.90 1.45 19.06
N ALA A 262 6.37 2.65 18.70
CA ALA A 262 5.61 3.88 18.89
C ALA A 262 4.33 3.93 18.04
N GLN A 263 4.33 3.30 16.86
CA GLN A 263 3.16 3.24 15.97
C GLN A 263 2.35 1.94 16.11
N GLN A 264 2.60 1.16 17.14
CA GLN A 264 1.92 -0.12 17.37
C GLN A 264 0.40 0.01 17.43
N PHE A 265 -0.13 1.07 18.01
CA PHE A 265 -1.57 1.32 18.11
C PHE A 265 -2.29 1.27 16.75
N LYS A 266 -1.61 1.62 15.66
CA LYS A 266 -2.17 1.55 14.31
C LYS A 266 -2.45 0.12 13.85
N ARG A 267 -1.76 -0.87 14.43
CA ARG A 267 -1.96 -2.28 14.10
C ARG A 267 -3.20 -2.90 14.74
N SER A 268 -3.80 -2.24 15.74
CA SER A 268 -5.01 -2.73 16.41
C SER A 268 -6.23 -2.83 15.47
N CYS A 269 -6.26 -2.03 14.41
CA CYS A 269 -7.35 -1.99 13.43
C CYS A 269 -6.98 -2.58 12.06
N LEU A 270 -5.91 -3.39 11.99
CA LEU A 270 -5.53 -4.04 10.74
C LEU A 270 -6.61 -5.01 10.25
N PRO A 271 -6.92 -5.00 8.95
CA PRO A 271 -7.85 -5.94 8.34
C PRO A 271 -7.32 -7.37 8.46
N ASP A 272 -8.18 -8.34 8.27
CA ASP A 272 -7.77 -9.73 8.08
C ASP A 272 -6.99 -9.87 6.75
N GLY A 273 -6.13 -10.88 6.65
CA GLY A 273 -5.28 -11.08 5.47
C GLY A 273 -4.78 -12.53 5.37
N PRO A 274 -3.95 -12.84 4.37
CA PRO A 274 -3.32 -14.14 4.26
C PRO A 274 -2.54 -14.49 5.53
N LYS A 275 -2.83 -15.64 6.13
CA LYS A 275 -2.18 -16.09 7.37
C LYS A 275 -0.77 -16.61 7.08
N ALA A 276 0.15 -15.70 6.80
CA ALA A 276 1.58 -15.98 6.74
C ALA A 276 2.22 -15.78 8.12
N VAL A 277 3.31 -16.49 8.38
CA VAL A 277 4.01 -16.45 9.68
C VAL A 277 4.38 -15.01 10.06
N SER A 278 4.92 -14.23 9.14
CA SER A 278 5.32 -12.84 9.38
C SER A 278 4.14 -11.94 9.79
N TYR A 279 2.99 -12.07 9.14
CA TYR A 279 1.79 -11.29 9.48
C TYR A 279 1.23 -11.69 10.84
N THR A 280 1.19 -12.98 11.14
CA THR A 280 0.76 -13.48 12.46
C THR A 280 1.66 -12.96 13.57
N HIS A 281 2.98 -12.98 13.36
CA HIS A 281 3.94 -12.45 14.34
C HIS A 281 3.82 -10.94 14.49
N LEU A 282 3.59 -10.19 13.41
CA LEU A 282 3.39 -8.75 13.49
C LEU A 282 2.20 -8.39 14.40
N ARG A 283 1.08 -9.12 14.28
CA ARG A 283 -0.10 -8.94 15.14
C ARG A 283 0.12 -9.41 16.58
N ALA A 284 0.92 -10.45 16.79
CA ALA A 284 1.20 -10.99 18.12
C ALA A 284 1.99 -10.02 19.03
N HIS A 285 2.63 -9.00 18.46
CA HIS A 285 3.32 -7.94 19.22
C HIS A 285 2.39 -6.77 19.62
N GLU A 286 1.08 -6.98 19.58
CA GLU A 286 0.07 -5.97 19.95
C GLU A 286 -0.22 -5.92 21.47
N THR A 287 0.41 -6.77 22.27
CA THR A 287 0.23 -6.81 23.74
C THR A 287 1.46 -6.35 24.49
#